data_ee0e2595fa0636418166f1e4162c0a81
#
_entry.id   ee0e2595fa0636418166f1e4162c0a81
#
_cell.length_a   1.000
_cell.length_b   1.000
_cell.length_c   1.000
_cell.angle_alpha   90.00
_cell.angle_beta   90.00
_cell.angle_gamma   90.00
#
_symmetry.space_group_name_H-M   'P 1'
#
loop_
_entity.id
_entity.type
_entity.pdbx_description
1 polymer ?
#
loop_
_entity_poly.entity_id
_entity_poly.type
_entity_poly.pdbx_seq_one_letter_code
_entity_poly.pdbx_strand_id
1 'polypeptide(L)'
;IVKNIALIYKELGQNDKALAAIEAARSSNPDDVGLIITAANIYFELDNKKAFKVAMSEAIEKEPNNPILYYNLGVVSGELGEKDVAISYYEKSIELDPSNENSYLNLVALILDGEQDIVDEMNSLGTSRADNLKYDELKESRENLYKECVPILKDLISINNNIEAIRTLMNIYGTIGDNSGYMEMKNLLEQQD
;
A
#
# COMPACT_ATOMS: atom_id res chain seq x y z
N ILE A 1 29.37 3.70 13.19
CA ILE A 1 30.45 3.08 12.36
C ILE A 1 29.96 1.75 11.78
N VAL A 2 29.49 0.79 12.55
CA VAL A 2 29.08 -0.55 12.07
C VAL A 2 27.94 -0.48 11.06
N LYS A 3 26.94 0.39 11.27
CA LYS A 3 25.85 0.64 10.31
C LYS A 3 26.42 1.01 8.93
N ASN A 4 27.42 1.89 8.86
CA ASN A 4 28.04 2.27 7.60
C ASN A 4 28.82 1.13 6.95
N ILE A 5 29.46 0.26 7.73
CA ILE A 5 30.16 -0.93 7.24
C ILE A 5 29.14 -1.91 6.61
N ALA A 6 28.00 -2.15 7.27
CA ALA A 6 26.93 -2.99 6.72
C ALA A 6 26.38 -2.43 5.42
N LEU A 7 26.14 -1.12 5.34
CA LEU A 7 25.69 -0.46 4.12
C LEU A 7 26.73 -0.56 2.98
N ILE A 8 28.03 -0.42 3.27
CA ILE A 8 29.10 -0.61 2.28
C ILE A 8 29.13 -2.04 1.74
N TYR A 9 29.02 -3.05 2.63
CA TYR A 9 28.94 -4.43 2.18
C TYR A 9 27.71 -4.67 1.30
N LYS A 10 26.59 -4.06 1.64
CA LYS A 10 25.34 -4.10 0.85
C LYS A 10 25.58 -3.52 -0.56
N GLU A 11 26.15 -2.32 -0.67
CA GLU A 11 26.47 -1.66 -1.96
C GLU A 11 27.43 -2.50 -2.81
N LEU A 12 28.31 -3.28 -2.18
CA LEU A 12 29.21 -4.20 -2.84
C LEU A 12 28.54 -5.55 -3.21
N GLY A 13 27.25 -5.72 -2.96
CA GLY A 13 26.52 -6.97 -3.18
C GLY A 13 26.92 -8.11 -2.23
N GLN A 14 27.65 -7.79 -1.14
CA GLN A 14 28.11 -8.77 -0.15
C GLN A 14 27.10 -8.88 1.00
N ASN A 15 25.87 -9.28 0.66
CA ASN A 15 24.72 -9.24 1.55
C ASN A 15 24.90 -10.09 2.83
N ASP A 16 25.54 -11.25 2.74
CA ASP A 16 25.83 -12.08 3.93
C ASP A 16 26.73 -11.36 4.94
N LYS A 17 27.73 -10.61 4.44
CA LYS A 17 28.61 -9.83 5.32
C LYS A 17 27.90 -8.60 5.87
N ALA A 18 27.03 -7.97 5.06
CA ALA A 18 26.20 -6.86 5.52
C ALA A 18 25.30 -7.31 6.66
N LEU A 19 24.61 -8.45 6.49
CA LEU A 19 23.76 -9.03 7.50
C LEU A 19 24.52 -9.43 8.77
N ALA A 20 25.65 -10.12 8.63
CA ALA A 20 26.47 -10.49 9.79
C ALA A 20 26.97 -9.26 10.57
N ALA A 21 27.38 -8.20 9.88
CA ALA A 21 27.82 -6.96 10.51
C ALA A 21 26.68 -6.25 11.26
N ILE A 22 25.48 -6.17 10.68
CA ILE A 22 24.33 -5.52 11.30
C ILE A 22 23.79 -6.31 12.49
N GLU A 23 23.74 -7.64 12.41
CA GLU A 23 23.30 -8.50 13.51
C GLU A 23 24.28 -8.47 14.70
N ALA A 24 25.59 -8.42 14.44
CA ALA A 24 26.59 -8.20 15.50
C ALA A 24 26.40 -6.83 16.19
N ALA A 25 26.07 -5.78 15.42
CA ALA A 25 25.77 -4.47 15.97
C ALA A 25 24.49 -4.45 16.81
N ARG A 26 23.43 -5.11 16.33
CA ARG A 26 22.15 -5.26 17.06
C ARG A 26 22.34 -6.03 18.36
N SER A 27 23.13 -7.09 18.36
CA SER A 27 23.45 -7.85 19.58
C SER A 27 24.10 -6.98 20.67
N SER A 28 24.87 -5.97 20.27
CA SER A 28 25.50 -5.02 21.19
C SER A 28 24.61 -3.83 21.56
N ASN A 29 23.60 -3.53 20.75
CA ASN A 29 22.70 -2.39 20.92
C ASN A 29 21.27 -2.81 20.51
N PRO A 30 20.59 -3.64 21.30
CA PRO A 30 19.32 -4.26 20.92
C PRO A 30 18.16 -3.24 20.82
N ASP A 31 18.30 -2.07 21.43
CA ASP A 31 17.29 -1.01 21.41
C ASP A 31 17.52 0.06 20.34
N ASP A 32 18.56 -0.09 19.51
CA ASP A 32 18.80 0.84 18.39
C ASP A 32 17.88 0.49 17.21
N VAL A 33 16.75 1.20 17.12
CA VAL A 33 15.75 1.02 16.06
C VAL A 33 16.38 1.23 14.67
N GLY A 34 17.34 2.13 14.54
CA GLY A 34 18.05 2.34 13.27
C GLY A 34 18.84 1.12 12.80
N LEU A 35 19.36 0.29 13.71
CA LEU A 35 19.99 -0.99 13.38
C LEU A 35 18.94 -2.04 12.99
N ILE A 36 17.80 -2.08 13.68
CA ILE A 36 16.68 -2.98 13.37
C ILE A 36 16.16 -2.71 11.96
N ILE A 37 15.87 -1.44 11.64
CA ILE A 37 15.41 -1.03 10.29
C ILE A 37 16.47 -1.34 9.23
N THR A 38 17.75 -1.14 9.53
CA THR A 38 18.82 -1.45 8.57
C THR A 38 18.88 -2.95 8.27
N ALA A 39 18.73 -3.80 9.29
CA ALA A 39 18.64 -5.25 9.10
C ALA A 39 17.41 -5.63 8.28
N ALA A 40 16.25 -5.05 8.58
CA ALA A 40 15.02 -5.26 7.82
C ALA A 40 15.21 -4.93 6.33
N ASN A 41 15.81 -3.78 6.00
CA ASN A 41 16.08 -3.40 4.62
C ASN A 41 17.00 -4.39 3.90
N ILE A 42 17.99 -4.96 4.59
CA ILE A 42 18.85 -6.01 4.04
C ILE A 42 18.03 -7.30 3.79
N TYR A 43 17.15 -7.69 4.74
CA TYR A 43 16.24 -8.82 4.54
C TYR A 43 15.31 -8.63 3.35
N PHE A 44 14.79 -7.41 3.16
CA PHE A 44 13.93 -7.09 2.02
C PHE A 44 14.66 -7.29 0.68
N GLU A 45 15.89 -6.80 0.56
CA GLU A 45 16.69 -6.96 -0.65
C GLU A 45 17.10 -8.40 -0.93
N LEU A 46 17.16 -9.23 0.11
CA LEU A 46 17.37 -10.67 0.01
C LEU A 46 16.09 -11.45 -0.30
N ASP A 47 14.98 -10.77 -0.58
CA ASP A 47 13.62 -11.33 -0.73
C ASP A 47 13.18 -12.17 0.49
N ASN A 48 13.78 -11.90 1.65
CA ASN A 48 13.39 -12.54 2.91
C ASN A 48 12.31 -11.75 3.62
N LYS A 49 11.12 -11.72 3.02
CA LYS A 49 9.96 -10.97 3.50
C LYS A 49 9.54 -11.36 4.93
N LYS A 50 9.73 -12.63 5.32
CA LYS A 50 9.43 -13.07 6.68
C LYS A 50 10.36 -12.45 7.72
N ALA A 51 11.67 -12.44 7.49
CA ALA A 51 12.63 -11.82 8.39
C ALA A 51 12.45 -10.30 8.42
N PHE A 52 12.12 -9.68 7.28
CA PHE A 52 11.73 -8.27 7.21
C PHE A 52 10.55 -7.96 8.15
N LYS A 53 9.45 -8.71 8.06
CA LYS A 53 8.27 -8.51 8.93
C LYS A 53 8.60 -8.65 10.41
N VAL A 54 9.40 -9.63 10.78
CA VAL A 54 9.85 -9.82 12.18
C VAL A 54 10.63 -8.60 12.67
N ALA A 55 11.60 -8.14 11.89
CA ALA A 55 12.41 -6.98 12.27
C ALA A 55 11.58 -5.69 12.32
N MET A 56 10.68 -5.47 11.37
CA MET A 56 9.79 -4.29 11.39
C MET A 56 8.80 -4.34 12.55
N SER A 57 8.28 -5.51 12.93
CA SER A 57 7.42 -5.67 14.11
C SER A 57 8.19 -5.33 15.40
N GLU A 58 9.45 -5.78 15.51
CA GLU A 58 10.33 -5.39 16.63
C GLU A 58 10.57 -3.86 16.68
N ALA A 59 10.74 -3.23 15.51
CA ALA A 59 10.87 -1.77 15.43
C ALA A 59 9.61 -1.04 15.92
N ILE A 60 8.41 -1.55 15.57
CA ILE A 60 7.13 -0.99 16.04
C ILE A 60 6.96 -1.11 17.55
N GLU A 61 7.42 -2.19 18.19
CA GLU A 61 7.37 -2.32 19.64
C GLU A 61 8.15 -1.20 20.34
N LYS A 62 9.21 -0.68 19.69
CA LYS A 62 10.04 0.40 20.21
C LYS A 62 9.59 1.79 19.77
N GLU A 63 9.08 1.91 18.56
CA GLU A 63 8.57 3.17 17.96
C GLU A 63 7.13 3.00 17.46
N PRO A 64 6.12 2.82 18.33
CA PRO A 64 4.73 2.52 17.94
C PRO A 64 4.02 3.66 17.19
N ASN A 65 4.59 4.85 17.20
CA ASN A 65 4.03 6.03 16.52
C ASN A 65 4.81 6.41 15.25
N ASN A 66 5.66 5.53 14.72
CA ASN A 66 6.40 5.78 13.49
C ASN A 66 5.61 5.28 12.28
N PRO A 67 4.98 6.17 11.47
CA PRO A 67 4.10 5.80 10.36
C PRO A 67 4.82 5.00 9.27
N ILE A 68 6.13 5.25 9.07
CA ILE A 68 6.91 4.60 8.02
C ILE A 68 7.03 3.09 8.26
N LEU A 69 7.08 2.65 9.52
CA LEU A 69 7.17 1.23 9.85
C LEU A 69 5.89 0.49 9.43
N TYR A 70 4.74 1.10 9.69
CA TYR A 70 3.44 0.55 9.28
C TYR A 70 3.29 0.56 7.76
N TYR A 71 3.65 1.65 7.09
CA TYR A 71 3.65 1.70 5.63
C TYR A 71 4.46 0.55 5.02
N ASN A 72 5.69 0.35 5.49
CA ASN A 72 6.57 -0.70 4.98
C ASN A 72 6.03 -2.11 5.25
N LEU A 73 5.40 -2.34 6.41
CA LEU A 73 4.71 -3.60 6.70
C LEU A 73 3.49 -3.81 5.81
N GLY A 74 2.76 -2.75 5.50
CA GLY A 74 1.65 -2.77 4.55
C GLY A 74 2.11 -3.24 3.17
N VAL A 75 3.19 -2.66 2.64
CA VAL A 75 3.77 -3.06 1.35
C VAL A 75 4.12 -4.55 1.34
N VAL A 76 4.91 -5.01 2.31
CA VAL A 76 5.36 -6.40 2.32
C VAL A 76 4.22 -7.40 2.58
N SER A 77 3.24 -7.03 3.42
CA SER A 77 2.06 -7.87 3.63
C SER A 77 1.20 -7.98 2.37
N GLY A 78 1.05 -6.87 1.60
CA GLY A 78 0.39 -6.90 0.29
C GLY A 78 1.09 -7.83 -0.70
N GLU A 79 2.42 -7.74 -0.81
CA GLU A 79 3.21 -8.63 -1.67
C GLU A 79 3.16 -10.11 -1.25
N LEU A 80 2.85 -10.40 0.01
CA LEU A 80 2.63 -11.76 0.52
C LEU A 80 1.19 -12.25 0.33
N GLY A 81 0.30 -11.42 -0.21
CA GLY A 81 -1.11 -11.72 -0.37
C GLY A 81 -1.93 -11.64 0.93
N GLU A 82 -1.37 -11.05 1.99
CA GLU A 82 -2.03 -10.88 3.29
C GLU A 82 -2.88 -9.60 3.28
N LYS A 83 -3.90 -9.55 2.43
CA LYS A 83 -4.66 -8.35 2.08
C LYS A 83 -5.20 -7.59 3.30
N ASP A 84 -5.91 -8.27 4.19
CA ASP A 84 -6.53 -7.63 5.36
C ASP A 84 -5.49 -7.05 6.33
N VAL A 85 -4.35 -7.73 6.45
CA VAL A 85 -3.22 -7.28 7.28
C VAL A 85 -2.58 -6.03 6.66
N ALA A 86 -2.38 -6.02 5.35
CA ALA A 86 -1.83 -4.87 4.63
C ALA A 86 -2.74 -3.65 4.73
N ILE A 87 -4.06 -3.83 4.58
CA ILE A 87 -5.06 -2.77 4.78
C ILE A 87 -4.90 -2.14 6.16
N SER A 88 -4.90 -2.94 7.23
CA SER A 88 -4.79 -2.43 8.61
C SER A 88 -3.47 -1.68 8.86
N TYR A 89 -2.38 -2.08 8.21
CA TYR A 89 -1.11 -1.37 8.30
C TYR A 89 -1.13 -0.04 7.55
N TYR A 90 -1.71 0.04 6.35
CA TYR A 90 -1.85 1.31 5.64
C TYR A 90 -2.77 2.28 6.37
N GLU A 91 -3.90 1.82 6.91
CA GLU A 91 -4.80 2.62 7.74
C GLU A 91 -4.08 3.19 8.97
N LYS A 92 -3.26 2.37 9.65
CA LYS A 92 -2.46 2.84 10.79
C LYS A 92 -1.39 3.84 10.38
N SER A 93 -0.76 3.67 9.23
CA SER A 93 0.19 4.65 8.69
C SER A 93 -0.50 5.99 8.41
N ILE A 94 -1.69 5.98 7.81
CA ILE A 94 -2.51 7.17 7.54
C ILE A 94 -2.95 7.85 8.86
N GLU A 95 -3.39 7.08 9.85
CA GLU A 95 -3.75 7.62 11.17
C GLU A 95 -2.60 8.39 11.82
N LEU A 96 -1.37 7.85 11.71
CA LEU A 96 -0.17 8.43 12.32
C LEU A 96 0.41 9.59 11.50
N ASP A 97 0.32 9.53 10.18
CA ASP A 97 0.76 10.58 9.26
C ASP A 97 -0.24 10.72 8.09
N PRO A 98 -1.26 11.57 8.24
CA PRO A 98 -2.22 11.84 7.18
C PRO A 98 -1.60 12.45 5.91
N SER A 99 -0.37 12.93 5.95
CA SER A 99 0.31 13.49 4.76
C SER A 99 1.04 12.43 3.91
N ASN A 100 1.08 11.17 4.35
CA ASN A 100 1.72 10.08 3.61
C ASN A 100 0.86 9.60 2.44
N GLU A 101 0.96 10.27 1.30
CA GLU A 101 0.21 9.95 0.07
C GLU A 101 0.32 8.50 -0.37
N ASN A 102 1.51 7.92 -0.23
CA ASN A 102 1.76 6.54 -0.65
C ASN A 102 0.90 5.53 0.12
N SER A 103 0.59 5.80 1.40
CA SER A 103 -0.28 4.93 2.18
C SER A 103 -1.71 4.92 1.64
N TYR A 104 -2.25 6.07 1.24
CA TYR A 104 -3.57 6.16 0.61
C TYR A 104 -3.60 5.47 -0.75
N LEU A 105 -2.64 5.76 -1.61
CA LEU A 105 -2.60 5.21 -2.96
C LEU A 105 -2.43 3.68 -2.95
N ASN A 106 -1.55 3.15 -2.10
CA ASN A 106 -1.36 1.71 -1.96
C ASN A 106 -2.57 1.03 -1.32
N LEU A 107 -3.24 1.68 -0.37
CA LEU A 107 -4.50 1.18 0.21
C LEU A 107 -5.58 1.07 -0.87
N VAL A 108 -5.77 2.11 -1.69
CA VAL A 108 -6.73 2.09 -2.80
C VAL A 108 -6.36 1.04 -3.83
N ALA A 109 -5.08 0.95 -4.22
CA ALA A 109 -4.62 -0.07 -5.16
C ALA A 109 -4.91 -1.49 -4.64
N LEU A 110 -4.71 -1.73 -3.35
CA LEU A 110 -4.97 -3.02 -2.73
C LEU A 110 -6.47 -3.34 -2.65
N ILE A 111 -7.34 -2.34 -2.38
CA ILE A 111 -8.80 -2.51 -2.40
C ILE A 111 -9.27 -2.87 -3.82
N LEU A 112 -8.76 -2.17 -4.83
CA LEU A 112 -9.08 -2.40 -6.23
C LEU A 112 -8.40 -3.65 -6.82
N ASP A 113 -7.51 -4.30 -6.06
CA ASP A 113 -6.91 -5.56 -6.50
C ASP A 113 -8.01 -6.62 -6.72
N GLY A 114 -8.01 -7.20 -7.93
CA GLY A 114 -9.07 -8.11 -8.39
C GLY A 114 -10.24 -7.43 -9.12
N GLU A 115 -10.29 -6.10 -9.26
CA GLU A 115 -11.31 -5.43 -10.08
C GLU A 115 -11.29 -5.90 -11.54
N GLN A 116 -10.08 -6.09 -12.10
CA GLN A 116 -9.93 -6.55 -13.48
C GLN A 116 -10.54 -7.94 -13.69
N ASP A 117 -10.36 -8.85 -12.73
CA ASP A 117 -10.94 -10.19 -12.78
C ASP A 117 -12.49 -10.12 -12.80
N ILE A 118 -13.08 -9.22 -12.01
CA ILE A 118 -14.53 -8.98 -12.02
C ILE A 118 -14.97 -8.49 -13.40
N VAL A 119 -14.25 -7.54 -13.99
CA VAL A 119 -14.56 -6.99 -15.33
C VAL A 119 -14.43 -8.06 -16.40
N ASP A 120 -13.40 -8.89 -16.36
CA ASP A 120 -13.17 -9.98 -17.32
C ASP A 120 -14.26 -11.03 -17.21
N GLU A 121 -14.68 -11.39 -15.99
CA GLU A 121 -15.82 -12.29 -15.77
C GLU A 121 -17.12 -11.67 -16.30
N MET A 122 -17.42 -10.40 -16.01
CA MET A 122 -18.59 -9.70 -16.57
C MET A 122 -18.61 -9.73 -18.09
N ASN A 123 -17.47 -9.50 -18.75
CA ASN A 123 -17.35 -9.49 -20.22
C ASN A 123 -17.47 -10.89 -20.83
N SER A 124 -17.24 -11.95 -20.08
CA SER A 124 -17.34 -13.33 -20.53
C SER A 124 -18.78 -13.88 -20.49
N LEU A 125 -19.71 -13.20 -19.80
CA LEU A 125 -21.08 -13.65 -19.63
C LEU A 125 -21.89 -13.52 -20.93
N GLY A 126 -22.84 -14.47 -21.11
CA GLY A 126 -23.81 -14.45 -22.21
C GLY A 126 -25.04 -13.60 -21.86
N THR A 127 -26.16 -13.94 -22.47
CA THR A 127 -27.44 -13.20 -22.31
C THR A 127 -28.54 -14.05 -21.66
N SER A 128 -28.18 -15.20 -21.07
CA SER A 128 -29.16 -16.03 -20.37
C SER A 128 -29.63 -15.35 -19.07
N ARG A 129 -30.76 -15.80 -18.54
CA ARG A 129 -31.24 -15.30 -17.24
C ARG A 129 -30.20 -15.51 -16.10
N ALA A 130 -29.47 -16.60 -16.15
CA ALA A 130 -28.43 -16.89 -15.16
C ALA A 130 -27.24 -15.92 -15.32
N ASP A 131 -26.82 -15.65 -16.58
CA ASP A 131 -25.75 -14.69 -16.86
C ASP A 131 -26.13 -13.28 -16.43
N ASN A 132 -27.38 -12.85 -16.66
CA ASN A 132 -27.84 -11.54 -16.21
C ASN A 132 -27.81 -11.40 -14.69
N LEU A 133 -28.24 -12.42 -13.93
CA LEU A 133 -28.15 -12.41 -12.47
C LEU A 133 -26.69 -12.35 -12.02
N LYS A 134 -25.81 -13.12 -12.64
CA LYS A 134 -24.38 -13.10 -12.32
C LYS A 134 -23.73 -11.76 -12.64
N TYR A 135 -24.12 -11.14 -13.75
CA TYR A 135 -23.67 -9.79 -14.12
C TYR A 135 -24.05 -8.75 -13.05
N ASP A 136 -25.29 -8.81 -12.54
CA ASP A 136 -25.76 -7.89 -11.49
C ASP A 136 -24.98 -8.08 -10.18
N GLU A 137 -24.68 -9.33 -9.78
CA GLU A 137 -23.86 -9.65 -8.62
C GLU A 137 -22.42 -9.10 -8.76
N LEU A 138 -21.79 -9.29 -9.92
CA LEU A 138 -20.44 -8.79 -10.20
C LEU A 138 -20.40 -7.27 -10.24
N LYS A 139 -21.43 -6.64 -10.80
CA LYS A 139 -21.58 -5.19 -10.82
C LYS A 139 -21.67 -4.63 -9.38
N GLU A 140 -22.49 -5.25 -8.54
CA GLU A 140 -22.59 -4.86 -7.12
C GLU A 140 -21.26 -5.05 -6.38
N SER A 141 -20.55 -6.14 -6.62
CA SER A 141 -19.22 -6.39 -6.06
C SER A 141 -18.23 -5.30 -6.46
N ARG A 142 -18.20 -4.92 -7.74
CA ARG A 142 -17.36 -3.82 -8.25
C ARG A 142 -17.73 -2.47 -7.64
N GLU A 143 -19.03 -2.16 -7.54
CA GLU A 143 -19.50 -0.92 -6.91
C GLU A 143 -19.11 -0.85 -5.43
N ASN A 144 -19.04 -1.98 -4.72
CA ASN A 144 -18.62 -2.01 -3.33
C ASN A 144 -17.14 -1.67 -3.17
N LEU A 145 -16.24 -2.18 -4.04
CA LEU A 145 -14.83 -1.75 -4.07
C LEU A 145 -14.73 -0.23 -4.23
N TYR A 146 -15.52 0.35 -5.12
CA TYR A 146 -15.52 1.80 -5.32
C TYR A 146 -16.04 2.59 -4.13
N LYS A 147 -17.09 2.10 -3.44
CA LYS A 147 -17.61 2.74 -2.23
C LYS A 147 -16.57 2.79 -1.11
N GLU A 148 -15.70 1.79 -1.03
CA GLU A 148 -14.58 1.78 -0.09
C GLU A 148 -13.47 2.77 -0.50
N CYS A 149 -13.16 2.87 -1.79
CA CYS A 149 -12.10 3.75 -2.29
C CYS A 149 -12.46 5.25 -2.25
N VAL A 150 -13.73 5.59 -2.51
CA VAL A 150 -14.16 7.00 -2.64
C VAL A 150 -13.79 7.88 -1.43
N PRO A 151 -14.08 7.51 -0.16
CA PRO A 151 -13.70 8.33 0.98
C PRO A 151 -12.17 8.48 1.10
N ILE A 152 -11.40 7.41 0.89
CA ILE A 152 -9.94 7.41 0.99
C ILE A 152 -9.33 8.38 -0.03
N LEU A 153 -9.80 8.34 -1.27
CA LEU A 153 -9.35 9.25 -2.33
C LEU A 153 -9.75 10.70 -2.06
N LYS A 154 -10.96 10.95 -1.54
CA LYS A 154 -11.40 12.29 -1.15
C LYS A 154 -10.56 12.88 -0.05
N ASP A 155 -10.20 12.09 0.95
CA ASP A 155 -9.34 12.52 2.03
C ASP A 155 -7.96 12.93 1.49
N LEU A 156 -7.34 12.13 0.64
CA LEU A 156 -6.06 12.47 0.01
C LEU A 156 -6.16 13.73 -0.86
N ILE A 157 -7.23 13.89 -1.64
CA ILE A 157 -7.47 15.09 -2.46
C ILE A 157 -7.60 16.32 -1.56
N SER A 158 -8.30 16.22 -0.43
CA SER A 158 -8.47 17.33 0.51
C SER A 158 -7.17 17.82 1.15
N ILE A 159 -6.17 16.96 1.25
CA ILE A 159 -4.87 17.27 1.85
C ILE A 159 -3.99 18.09 0.89
N ASN A 160 -3.90 17.69 -0.37
CA ASN A 160 -2.92 18.26 -1.30
C ASN A 160 -3.31 18.26 -2.77
N ASN A 161 -4.58 18.02 -3.09
CA ASN A 161 -5.06 17.88 -4.48
C ASN A 161 -4.25 16.87 -5.30
N ASN A 162 -3.91 15.72 -4.73
CA ASN A 162 -3.13 14.69 -5.39
C ASN A 162 -3.71 14.29 -6.75
N ILE A 163 -2.92 14.46 -7.82
CA ILE A 163 -3.36 14.27 -9.22
C ILE A 163 -3.78 12.81 -9.49
N GLU A 164 -3.07 11.85 -8.92
CA GLU A 164 -3.38 10.42 -9.11
C GLU A 164 -4.70 10.06 -8.43
N ALA A 165 -4.94 10.58 -7.23
CA ALA A 165 -6.21 10.42 -6.52
C ALA A 165 -7.38 11.06 -7.30
N ILE A 166 -7.19 12.27 -7.84
CA ILE A 166 -8.22 12.94 -8.67
C ILE A 166 -8.54 12.11 -9.90
N ARG A 167 -7.53 11.61 -10.63
CA ARG A 167 -7.73 10.78 -11.82
C ARG A 167 -8.43 9.46 -11.50
N THR A 168 -8.02 8.81 -10.42
CA THR A 168 -8.64 7.56 -9.98
C THR A 168 -10.10 7.77 -9.59
N LEU A 169 -10.40 8.82 -8.82
CA LEU A 169 -11.77 9.14 -8.42
C LEU A 169 -12.64 9.56 -9.62
N MET A 170 -12.07 10.29 -10.58
CA MET A 170 -12.75 10.63 -11.84
C MET A 170 -13.15 9.37 -12.63
N ASN A 171 -12.24 8.39 -12.72
CA ASN A 171 -12.50 7.11 -13.39
C ASN A 171 -13.60 6.30 -12.67
N ILE A 172 -13.56 6.26 -11.33
CA ILE A 172 -14.59 5.61 -10.52
C ILE A 172 -15.96 6.26 -10.79
N TYR A 173 -16.07 7.58 -10.70
CA TYR A 173 -17.33 8.30 -10.96
C TYR A 173 -17.85 8.09 -12.40
N GLY A 174 -16.94 8.09 -13.40
CA GLY A 174 -17.29 7.76 -14.78
C GLY A 174 -17.86 6.35 -14.91
N THR A 175 -17.29 5.39 -14.22
CA THR A 175 -17.71 3.98 -14.28
C THR A 175 -19.08 3.74 -13.62
N ILE A 176 -19.36 4.40 -12.48
CA ILE A 176 -20.65 4.28 -11.77
C ILE A 176 -21.73 5.23 -12.31
N GLY A 177 -21.40 6.09 -13.29
CA GLY A 177 -22.33 7.02 -13.91
C GLY A 177 -22.63 8.27 -13.06
N ASP A 178 -21.80 8.60 -12.08
CA ASP A 178 -21.90 9.86 -11.34
C ASP A 178 -21.28 11.01 -12.15
N ASN A 179 -22.11 11.59 -13.03
CA ASN A 179 -21.67 12.70 -13.87
C ASN A 179 -21.29 13.95 -13.07
N SER A 180 -21.88 14.19 -11.91
CA SER A 180 -21.56 15.34 -11.06
C SER A 180 -20.17 15.21 -10.47
N GLY A 181 -19.87 14.06 -9.85
CA GLY A 181 -18.55 13.76 -9.30
C GLY A 181 -17.47 13.73 -10.37
N TYR A 182 -17.78 13.15 -11.54
CA TYR A 182 -16.85 13.17 -12.69
C TYR A 182 -16.46 14.59 -13.11
N MET A 183 -17.45 15.49 -13.26
CA MET A 183 -17.19 16.88 -13.67
C MET A 183 -16.45 17.67 -12.59
N GLU A 184 -16.72 17.41 -11.32
CA GLU A 184 -15.98 18.00 -10.20
C GLU A 184 -14.49 17.63 -10.27
N MET A 185 -14.16 16.34 -10.41
CA MET A 185 -12.78 15.86 -10.52
C MET A 185 -12.09 16.40 -11.79
N LYS A 186 -12.81 16.44 -12.90
CA LYS A 186 -12.30 17.02 -14.15
C LYS A 186 -11.92 18.50 -13.97
N ASN A 187 -12.77 19.28 -13.35
CA ASN A 187 -12.50 20.71 -13.10
C ASN A 187 -11.29 20.91 -12.15
N LEU A 188 -11.15 20.04 -11.13
CA LEU A 188 -9.98 20.06 -10.25
C LEU A 188 -8.69 19.76 -11.00
N LEU A 189 -8.71 18.82 -11.94
CA LEU A 189 -7.55 18.46 -12.75
C LEU A 189 -7.15 19.61 -13.68
N GLU A 190 -8.12 20.27 -14.35
CA GLU A 190 -7.89 21.41 -15.25
C GLU A 190 -7.36 22.66 -14.52
N GLN A 191 -7.50 22.76 -13.21
CA GLN A 191 -6.95 23.86 -12.40
C GLN A 191 -5.48 23.65 -12.00
N GLN A 192 -4.93 22.47 -12.26
CA GLN A 192 -3.55 22.13 -11.91
C GLN A 192 -2.59 22.20 -13.11
N ASP A 193 -3.13 22.34 -14.33
CA ASP A 193 -2.38 22.56 -15.56
C ASP A 193 -2.15 24.09 -15.79
#